data_c94fb609923f1a48626942018a9db347
#
_entry.id   c94fb609923f1a48626942018a9db347
#
_cell.length_a   1.000
_cell.length_b   1.000
_cell.length_c   1.000
_cell.angle_alpha   90.00
_cell.angle_beta   90.00
_cell.angle_gamma   90.00
#
_symmetry.space_group_name_H-M   'P 1'
#
loop_
_entity.id
_entity.type
_entity.pdbx_description
1 polymer ?
#
loop_
_entity_poly.entity_id
_entity_poly.type
_entity_poly.pdbx_seq_one_letter_code
_entity_poly.pdbx_strand_id
1 'polypeptide(L)'
;MIYAGFQAEVEVGSAAGTGYVDGIILPVSLANKDAYFALARTVSAAFLENGAIRVVETWGDDVPAGEKTDYARAAHATGDEVVVYSWVEWPDKATRDAGMPKVMADARMQTPPADLPFDGKRMIYGGFSTILDA
;
A
#
# COMPACT_ATOMS: atom_id res chain seq x y z
N MET A 1 -7.94 3.68 19.61
CA MET A 1 -8.42 3.26 18.27
C MET A 1 -7.92 4.26 17.25
N ILE A 2 -7.40 3.78 16.13
CA ILE A 2 -7.08 4.60 14.94
C ILE A 2 -8.09 4.20 13.87
N TYR A 3 -8.76 5.16 13.28
CA TYR A 3 -9.69 4.93 12.17
C TYR A 3 -9.65 6.09 11.18
N ALA A 4 -9.95 5.80 9.92
CA ALA A 4 -10.02 6.81 8.88
C ALA A 4 -10.81 6.29 7.68
N GLY A 5 -11.27 7.19 6.82
CA GLY A 5 -11.84 6.91 5.52
C GLY A 5 -10.82 7.11 4.40
N PHE A 6 -10.82 6.20 3.44
CA PHE A 6 -9.92 6.24 2.30
C PHE A 6 -10.68 6.00 1.00
N GLN A 7 -10.37 6.79 -0.01
CA GLN A 7 -10.92 6.64 -1.36
C GLN A 7 -10.03 5.69 -2.17
N ALA A 8 -10.60 4.61 -2.71
CA ALA A 8 -9.88 3.72 -3.61
C ALA A 8 -9.58 4.43 -4.95
N GLU A 9 -8.31 4.49 -5.31
CA GLU A 9 -7.82 5.14 -6.54
C GLU A 9 -7.29 4.12 -7.56
N VAL A 10 -6.73 3.01 -7.08
CA VAL A 10 -6.29 1.89 -7.89
C VAL A 10 -6.80 0.61 -7.25
N GLU A 11 -7.43 -0.23 -8.06
CA GLU A 11 -7.86 -1.57 -7.66
C GLU A 11 -7.66 -2.50 -8.85
N VAL A 12 -6.80 -3.51 -8.68
CA VAL A 12 -6.52 -4.52 -9.70
C VAL A 12 -6.65 -5.92 -9.12
N GLY A 13 -7.12 -6.86 -9.93
CA GLY A 13 -7.42 -8.22 -9.48
C GLY A 13 -8.77 -8.31 -8.76
N SER A 14 -8.99 -9.43 -8.09
CA SER A 14 -10.23 -9.67 -7.33
C SER A 14 -9.96 -10.50 -6.08
N ALA A 15 -10.60 -10.12 -4.97
CA ALA A 15 -10.55 -10.91 -3.75
C ALA A 15 -11.30 -12.23 -3.96
N ALA A 16 -10.57 -13.34 -3.86
CA ALA A 16 -11.13 -14.69 -3.94
C ALA A 16 -10.24 -15.64 -3.15
N GLY A 17 -10.64 -15.94 -1.91
CA GLY A 17 -9.87 -16.82 -1.05
C GLY A 17 -8.57 -16.17 -0.53
N THR A 18 -8.67 -14.94 -0.03
CA THR A 18 -7.54 -14.22 0.57
C THR A 18 -7.14 -14.88 1.89
N GLY A 19 -5.93 -15.44 1.93
CA GLY A 19 -5.37 -16.06 3.14
C GLY A 19 -4.30 -15.20 3.82
N TYR A 20 -3.72 -14.24 3.10
CA TYR A 20 -2.66 -13.38 3.62
C TYR A 20 -2.71 -11.99 2.99
N VAL A 21 -2.40 -10.97 3.76
CA VAL A 21 -2.41 -9.57 3.31
C VAL A 21 -1.15 -8.85 3.75
N ASP A 22 -0.49 -8.15 2.85
CA ASP A 22 0.50 -7.14 3.20
C ASP A 22 -0.19 -5.77 3.24
N GLY A 23 -0.11 -5.08 4.37
CA GLY A 23 -0.63 -3.72 4.56
C GLY A 23 0.50 -2.69 4.55
N ILE A 24 0.25 -1.55 3.93
CA ILE A 24 1.24 -0.48 3.73
C ILE A 24 0.59 0.87 4.04
N ILE A 25 1.31 1.71 4.79
CA ILE A 25 0.91 3.09 5.08
C ILE A 25 2.10 4.00 4.81
N LEU A 26 1.87 5.10 4.11
CA LEU A 26 2.92 6.11 3.86
C LEU A 26 2.31 7.49 3.59
N PRO A 27 3.06 8.58 3.87
CA PRO A 27 2.65 9.91 3.51
C PRO A 27 3.07 10.24 2.07
N VAL A 28 2.19 10.89 1.33
CA VAL A 28 2.45 11.36 -0.03
C VAL A 28 2.06 12.83 -0.13
N SER A 29 2.96 13.66 -0.65
CA SER A 29 2.65 15.07 -0.92
C SER A 29 1.47 15.18 -1.89
N LEU A 30 0.57 16.12 -1.63
CA LEU A 30 -0.58 16.39 -2.50
C LEU A 30 -0.14 16.64 -3.96
N ALA A 31 0.98 17.33 -4.18
CA ALA A 31 1.52 17.59 -5.51
C ALA A 31 1.98 16.31 -6.23
N ASN A 32 2.26 15.23 -5.50
CA ASN A 32 2.74 13.96 -6.04
C ASN A 32 1.63 12.90 -6.21
N LYS A 33 0.37 13.24 -5.95
CA LYS A 33 -0.76 12.29 -6.00
C LYS A 33 -0.80 11.52 -7.32
N ASP A 34 -0.80 12.24 -8.46
CA ASP A 34 -0.92 11.61 -9.78
C ASP A 34 0.29 10.74 -10.11
N ALA A 35 1.51 11.21 -9.80
CA ALA A 35 2.74 10.45 -10.00
C ALA A 35 2.76 9.18 -9.14
N TYR A 36 2.30 9.27 -7.89
CA TYR A 36 2.19 8.12 -7.00
C TYR A 36 1.27 7.04 -7.59
N PHE A 37 0.05 7.38 -7.99
CA PHE A 37 -0.89 6.41 -8.52
C PHE A 37 -0.51 5.89 -9.91
N ALA A 38 0.21 6.66 -10.71
CA ALA A 38 0.80 6.17 -11.95
C ALA A 38 1.84 5.06 -11.69
N LEU A 39 2.73 5.28 -10.72
CA LEU A 39 3.70 4.28 -10.27
C LEU A 39 2.98 3.06 -9.67
N ALA A 40 1.99 3.27 -8.81
CA ALA A 40 1.22 2.22 -8.17
C ALA A 40 0.57 1.28 -9.18
N ARG A 41 -0.03 1.81 -10.25
CA ARG A 41 -0.60 0.99 -11.34
C ARG A 41 0.45 0.11 -12.02
N THR A 42 1.62 0.67 -12.28
CA THR A 42 2.73 -0.06 -12.90
C THR A 42 3.24 -1.20 -12.01
N VAL A 43 3.41 -0.91 -10.72
CA VAL A 43 3.92 -1.86 -9.73
C VAL A 43 2.89 -2.94 -9.40
N SER A 44 1.61 -2.61 -9.37
CA SER A 44 0.52 -3.57 -9.11
C SER A 44 0.53 -4.74 -10.08
N ALA A 45 0.89 -4.51 -11.34
CA ALA A 45 1.01 -5.58 -12.33
C ALA A 45 2.09 -6.60 -11.94
N ALA A 46 3.23 -6.14 -11.39
CA ALA A 46 4.28 -7.04 -10.92
C ALA A 46 3.83 -7.94 -9.77
N PHE A 47 3.01 -7.42 -8.85
CA PHE A 47 2.43 -8.23 -7.77
C PHE A 47 1.51 -9.32 -8.33
N LEU A 48 0.58 -8.98 -9.22
CA LEU A 48 -0.34 -9.97 -9.81
C LEU A 48 0.39 -11.05 -10.60
N GLU A 49 1.40 -10.69 -11.37
CA GLU A 49 2.23 -11.64 -12.14
C GLU A 49 3.02 -12.60 -11.25
N ASN A 50 3.23 -12.26 -9.98
CA ASN A 50 3.99 -13.05 -9.03
C ASN A 50 3.13 -13.68 -7.91
N GLY A 51 1.82 -13.80 -8.11
CA GLY A 51 0.95 -14.62 -7.28
C GLY A 51 0.00 -13.86 -6.36
N ALA A 52 0.08 -12.53 -6.29
CA ALA A 52 -0.96 -11.74 -5.63
C ALA A 52 -2.30 -11.87 -6.39
N ILE A 53 -3.39 -11.83 -5.66
CA ILE A 53 -4.75 -11.91 -6.25
C ILE A 53 -5.42 -10.55 -6.38
N ARG A 54 -5.04 -9.60 -5.55
CA ARG A 54 -5.59 -8.24 -5.59
C ARG A 54 -4.59 -7.23 -5.02
N VAL A 55 -4.58 -6.04 -5.58
CA VAL A 55 -3.87 -4.87 -5.04
C VAL A 55 -4.84 -3.71 -4.97
N VAL A 56 -4.87 -3.03 -3.83
CA VAL A 56 -5.70 -1.84 -3.62
C VAL A 56 -4.83 -0.71 -3.09
N GLU A 57 -4.91 0.43 -3.75
CA GLU A 57 -4.22 1.66 -3.36
C GLU A 57 -5.27 2.74 -3.08
N THR A 58 -5.17 3.38 -1.93
CA THR A 58 -6.18 4.35 -1.51
C THR A 58 -5.57 5.68 -1.12
N TRP A 59 -6.38 6.72 -1.14
CA TRP A 59 -6.04 8.08 -0.73
C TRP A 59 -6.88 8.48 0.48
N GLY A 60 -6.25 8.96 1.55
CA GLY A 60 -6.97 9.42 2.74
C GLY A 60 -7.80 10.67 2.43
N ASP A 61 -9.12 10.58 2.60
CA ASP A 61 -10.04 11.69 2.39
C ASP A 61 -10.78 12.11 3.68
N ASP A 62 -10.79 11.24 4.67
CA ASP A 62 -11.37 11.50 5.99
C ASP A 62 -10.47 10.88 7.08
N VAL A 63 -9.39 11.59 7.42
CA VAL A 63 -8.37 11.11 8.36
C VAL A 63 -8.38 12.01 9.61
N PRO A 64 -9.25 11.72 10.60
CA PRO A 64 -9.36 12.55 11.80
C PRO A 64 -8.15 12.40 12.72
N ALA A 65 -7.84 13.48 13.45
CA ALA A 65 -6.85 13.45 14.51
C ALA A 65 -7.34 12.59 15.68
N GLY A 66 -6.46 11.74 16.20
CA GLY A 66 -6.72 10.90 17.36
C GLY A 66 -6.10 11.46 18.64
N GLU A 67 -6.52 10.94 19.81
CA GLU A 67 -5.98 11.37 21.10
C GLU A 67 -4.52 10.94 21.30
N LYS A 68 -4.22 9.66 21.17
CA LYS A 68 -2.88 9.11 21.41
C LYS A 68 -2.04 9.10 20.13
N THR A 69 -2.62 8.70 19.04
CA THR A 69 -2.04 8.71 17.71
C THR A 69 -3.15 8.67 16.65
N ASP A 70 -2.78 8.85 15.41
CA ASP A 70 -3.62 8.76 14.24
C ASP A 70 -2.77 8.33 13.03
N TYR A 71 -3.38 8.14 11.89
CA TYR A 71 -2.66 7.75 10.67
C TYR A 71 -1.60 8.79 10.28
N ALA A 72 -1.90 10.08 10.37
CA ALA A 72 -0.96 11.13 10.00
C ALA A 72 0.29 11.13 10.89
N ARG A 73 0.11 11.05 12.21
CA ARG A 73 1.23 10.97 13.16
C ARG A 73 2.01 9.67 13.05
N ALA A 74 1.32 8.55 12.86
CA ALA A 74 1.97 7.26 12.66
C ALA A 74 2.88 7.25 11.42
N ALA A 75 2.43 7.87 10.32
CA ALA A 75 3.19 7.98 9.07
C ALA A 75 4.18 9.14 9.07
N HIS A 76 4.26 9.96 10.13
CA HIS A 76 5.05 11.19 10.18
C HIS A 76 4.72 12.15 9.03
N ALA A 77 3.45 12.23 8.66
CA ALA A 77 2.97 13.16 7.62
C ALA A 77 3.17 14.61 8.08
N THR A 78 3.65 15.46 7.18
CA THR A 78 3.91 16.87 7.42
C THR A 78 3.34 17.74 6.31
N GLY A 79 2.97 18.98 6.64
CA GLY A 79 2.48 19.96 5.66
C GLY A 79 1.23 19.49 4.93
N ASP A 80 1.28 19.44 3.61
CA ASP A 80 0.20 19.04 2.73
C ASP A 80 0.21 17.53 2.38
N GLU A 81 1.01 16.75 3.09
CA GLU A 81 1.06 15.31 2.87
C GLU A 81 -0.23 14.63 3.33
N VAL A 82 -0.71 13.70 2.51
CA VAL A 82 -1.88 12.88 2.76
C VAL A 82 -1.43 11.45 2.99
N VAL A 83 -2.09 10.76 3.90
CA VAL A 83 -1.79 9.35 4.17
C VAL A 83 -2.41 8.48 3.08
N VAL A 84 -1.59 7.60 2.52
CA VAL A 84 -2.02 6.50 1.66
C VAL A 84 -2.07 5.24 2.51
N TYR A 85 -3.12 4.48 2.35
CA TYR A 85 -3.27 3.13 2.87
C TYR A 85 -3.45 2.18 1.69
N SER A 86 -2.58 1.18 1.59
CA SER A 86 -2.65 0.20 0.51
C SER A 86 -2.47 -1.21 1.03
N TRP A 87 -2.94 -2.18 0.26
CA TRP A 87 -2.75 -3.58 0.63
C TRP A 87 -2.66 -4.47 -0.60
N VAL A 88 -1.93 -5.57 -0.42
CA VAL A 88 -1.78 -6.63 -1.40
C VAL A 88 -2.34 -7.91 -0.80
N GLU A 89 -3.25 -8.55 -1.51
CA GLU A 89 -3.89 -9.79 -1.10
C GLU A 89 -3.26 -10.99 -1.81
N TRP A 90 -3.03 -12.06 -1.04
CA TRP A 90 -2.42 -13.30 -1.49
C TRP A 90 -3.30 -14.49 -1.11
N PRO A 91 -3.26 -15.61 -1.88
CA PRO A 91 -3.98 -16.82 -1.50
C PRO A 91 -3.55 -17.37 -0.14
N ASP A 92 -2.23 -17.30 0.12
CA ASP A 92 -1.61 -17.78 1.35
C ASP A 92 -0.23 -17.13 1.55
N LYS A 93 0.34 -17.34 2.73
CA LYS A 93 1.66 -16.83 3.09
C LYS A 93 2.79 -17.47 2.23
N ALA A 94 2.68 -18.73 1.89
CA ALA A 94 3.71 -19.42 1.10
C ALA A 94 3.83 -18.81 -0.30
N THR A 95 2.69 -18.51 -0.94
CA THR A 95 2.66 -17.81 -2.24
C THR A 95 3.25 -16.41 -2.13
N ARG A 96 2.91 -15.68 -1.07
CA ARG A 96 3.49 -14.37 -0.78
C ARG A 96 5.01 -14.43 -0.60
N ASP A 97 5.51 -15.36 0.21
CA ASP A 97 6.94 -15.51 0.50
C ASP A 97 7.75 -15.91 -0.75
N ALA A 98 7.14 -16.65 -1.67
CA ALA A 98 7.75 -16.99 -2.96
C ALA A 98 7.69 -15.85 -3.98
N GLY A 99 6.61 -15.07 -3.98
CA GLY A 99 6.36 -13.99 -4.95
C GLY A 99 7.09 -12.69 -4.60
N MET A 100 7.14 -12.31 -3.34
CA MET A 100 7.69 -11.02 -2.90
C MET A 100 9.13 -10.77 -3.36
N PRO A 101 10.08 -11.74 -3.25
CA PRO A 101 11.44 -11.53 -3.76
C PRO A 101 11.47 -11.25 -5.28
N LYS A 102 10.58 -11.86 -6.04
CA LYS A 102 10.47 -11.63 -7.50
C LYS A 102 9.92 -10.24 -7.81
N VAL A 103 8.93 -9.78 -7.05
CA VAL A 103 8.42 -8.41 -7.15
C VAL A 103 9.54 -7.42 -6.84
N MET A 104 10.26 -7.61 -5.72
CA MET A 104 11.36 -6.70 -5.34
C MET A 104 12.50 -6.67 -6.37
N ALA A 105 12.72 -7.74 -7.11
CA ALA A 105 13.73 -7.81 -8.18
C ALA A 105 13.23 -7.31 -9.54
N ASP A 106 11.94 -7.04 -9.68
CA ASP A 106 11.33 -6.57 -10.94
C ASP A 106 11.83 -5.15 -11.29
N ALA A 107 12.09 -4.91 -12.58
CA ALA A 107 12.55 -3.61 -13.05
C ALA A 107 11.58 -2.45 -12.69
N ARG A 108 10.27 -2.73 -12.61
CA ARG A 108 9.24 -1.76 -12.20
C ARG A 108 9.39 -1.28 -10.75
N MET A 109 10.10 -2.05 -9.91
CA MET A 109 10.41 -1.70 -8.51
C MET A 109 11.75 -0.96 -8.35
N GLN A 110 12.50 -0.76 -9.42
CA GLN A 110 13.88 -0.23 -9.36
C GLN A 110 13.95 1.29 -9.55
N THR A 111 12.87 2.03 -9.31
CA THR A 111 12.90 3.49 -9.33
C THR A 111 13.87 4.00 -8.26
N PRO A 112 14.89 4.82 -8.63
CA PRO A 112 15.81 5.37 -7.65
C PRO A 112 15.09 6.16 -6.54
N PRO A 113 15.54 6.12 -5.29
CA PRO A 113 14.89 6.84 -4.19
C PRO A 113 14.66 8.33 -4.43
N ALA A 114 15.56 8.99 -5.15
CA ALA A 114 15.43 10.41 -5.50
C ALA A 114 14.28 10.70 -6.49
N ASP A 115 13.87 9.71 -7.27
CA ASP A 115 12.83 9.82 -8.30
C ASP A 115 11.48 9.28 -7.84
N LEU A 116 11.41 8.71 -6.62
CA LEU A 116 10.14 8.23 -6.06
C LEU A 116 9.22 9.40 -5.70
N PRO A 117 7.91 9.29 -5.97
CA PRO A 117 6.93 10.31 -5.60
C PRO A 117 6.57 10.29 -4.09
N PHE A 118 7.37 9.63 -3.27
CA PHE A 118 7.20 9.50 -1.81
C PHE A 118 8.53 9.22 -1.12
N ASP A 119 8.55 9.41 0.21
CA ASP A 119 9.69 9.06 1.05
C ASP A 119 9.56 7.62 1.58
N GLY A 120 10.28 6.69 0.98
CA GLY A 120 10.26 5.28 1.36
C GLY A 120 10.72 5.00 2.79
N LYS A 121 11.47 5.92 3.43
CA LYS A 121 11.92 5.76 4.82
C LYS A 121 10.78 5.90 5.84
N ARG A 122 9.67 6.53 5.45
CA ARG A 122 8.49 6.69 6.29
C ARG A 122 7.40 5.65 6.00
N MET A 123 7.66 4.70 5.11
CA MET A 123 6.75 3.60 4.84
C MET A 123 6.64 2.68 6.05
N ILE A 124 5.40 2.42 6.48
CA ILE A 124 5.07 1.41 7.48
C ILE A 124 4.45 0.23 6.75
N TYR A 125 4.92 -0.99 7.01
CA TYR A 125 4.36 -2.17 6.37
C TYR A 125 4.37 -3.37 7.32
N GLY A 126 3.46 -4.31 7.07
CA GLY A 126 3.38 -5.55 7.81
C GLY A 126 2.52 -6.57 7.10
N GLY A 127 2.75 -7.85 7.43
CA GLY A 127 1.99 -8.97 6.89
C GLY A 127 1.04 -9.55 7.91
N PHE A 128 -0.16 -9.94 7.46
CA PHE A 128 -1.26 -10.39 8.31
C PHE A 128 -1.92 -11.63 7.73
N SER A 129 -2.11 -12.65 8.57
CA SER A 129 -2.95 -13.79 8.20
C SER A 129 -4.42 -13.41 8.35
N THR A 130 -5.23 -13.76 7.36
CA THR A 130 -6.68 -13.54 7.43
C THR A 130 -7.28 -14.50 8.44
N ILE A 131 -8.02 -13.97 9.40
CA ILE A 131 -8.72 -14.76 10.44
C ILE A 131 -10.24 -14.67 10.31
N LEU A 132 -10.73 -13.72 9.53
CA LEU A 132 -12.15 -13.54 9.21
C LEU A 132 -12.26 -12.92 7.82
N ASP A 133 -12.97 -13.61 6.95
CA ASP A 133 -13.32 -13.15 5.60
C ASP A 133 -14.82 -13.38 5.44
N ALA A 134 -15.58 -12.34 5.75
CA ALA A 134 -17.05 -12.41 5.81
C ALA A 134 -17.68 -11.84 4.54
#